data_ad2f253351f7c51da8f20b4107d5fc27
#
_entry.id   ad2f253351f7c51da8f20b4107d5fc27
#
_cell.length_a   1.000
_cell.length_b   1.000
_cell.length_c   1.000
_cell.angle_alpha   90.00
_cell.angle_beta   90.00
_cell.angle_gamma   90.00
#
_symmetry.space_group_name_H-M   'P 1'
#
loop_
_entity.id
_entity.type
_entity.pdbx_description
1 polymer ?
#
loop_
_entity_poly.entity_id
_entity_poly.type
_entity_poly.pdbx_seq_one_letter_code
_entity_poly.pdbx_strand_id
1 'polypeptide(L)'
;WGECEFCGNRVEKKDIPTLTITSPDTVCRTQDFEFSFNLPEGCTDPAYSYEFTFSGDGEPIAPVDGLCTGTIPAASYIAGEAGFRFIASVTTAEGYRFSVSKDITLREHSGGTATCTEQAICDHCGQSYGALKAHSFTAETAEEQYLKSAATCTEKAVYYKSCAVCGTSSKGTADEATFESGKPLGHDWGKWMPDGEDTHKRVCTHDASHVETAGCTYGDWSTNQDSHWKTCTVCGGETERLNHADPDCNHLCDTCGIKMTEHDFTGELAITALLYKEANCLSPALYYKSCKIC
;
A
#
# COMPACT_ATOMS: atom_id res chain seq x y z
N TRP A 1 -69.75 42.67 8.06
CA TRP A 1 -71.19 42.43 8.22
C TRP A 1 -71.57 41.28 7.28
N GLY A 2 -72.17 40.25 7.80
CA GLY A 2 -72.88 39.21 7.08
C GLY A 2 -74.38 39.26 7.44
N GLU A 3 -75.24 38.90 6.50
CA GLU A 3 -76.65 38.76 6.76
C GLU A 3 -76.93 37.27 7.06
N CYS A 4 -77.67 37.05 8.16
CA CYS A 4 -78.02 35.67 8.48
C CYS A 4 -79.06 35.19 7.47
N GLU A 5 -78.77 34.15 6.70
CA GLU A 5 -79.71 33.61 5.68
C GLU A 5 -81.04 33.10 6.26
N PHE A 6 -81.08 32.85 7.57
CA PHE A 6 -82.28 32.37 8.23
C PHE A 6 -83.22 33.46 8.81
N CYS A 7 -82.63 34.58 9.28
CA CYS A 7 -83.43 35.61 9.96
C CYS A 7 -83.23 37.00 9.37
N GLY A 8 -82.42 37.19 8.36
CA GLY A 8 -82.14 38.49 7.72
C GLY A 8 -81.47 39.53 8.62
N ASN A 9 -81.13 39.20 9.84
CA ASN A 9 -80.44 40.12 10.75
C ASN A 9 -78.97 40.29 10.34
N ARG A 10 -78.52 41.54 10.32
CA ARG A 10 -77.10 41.87 10.17
C ARG A 10 -76.34 41.46 11.41
N VAL A 11 -75.39 40.53 11.23
CA VAL A 11 -74.41 40.18 12.27
C VAL A 11 -73.10 40.89 11.97
N GLU A 12 -72.49 41.42 13.00
CA GLU A 12 -71.10 41.92 12.85
C GLU A 12 -70.21 40.78 12.42
N LYS A 13 -69.55 41.02 11.35
CA LYS A 13 -68.47 40.06 10.90
C LYS A 13 -67.34 40.20 11.89
N LYS A 14 -67.30 39.31 12.89
CA LYS A 14 -66.16 39.18 13.77
C LYS A 14 -65.03 38.62 12.92
N ASP A 15 -63.88 39.23 13.00
CA ASP A 15 -62.70 38.65 12.32
C ASP A 15 -62.49 37.20 12.81
N ILE A 16 -62.50 36.26 11.86
CA ILE A 16 -62.31 34.88 12.19
C ILE A 16 -60.85 34.76 12.61
N PRO A 17 -60.56 34.26 13.82
CA PRO A 17 -59.19 34.08 14.25
C PRO A 17 -58.41 33.19 13.25
N THR A 18 -57.23 33.63 12.87
CA THR A 18 -56.39 32.90 11.89
C THR A 18 -55.41 32.02 12.65
N LEU A 19 -55.52 30.71 12.42
CA LEU A 19 -54.57 29.74 12.89
C LEU A 19 -53.50 29.55 11.77
N THR A 20 -52.21 29.67 12.11
CA THR A 20 -51.11 29.57 11.15
C THR A 20 -50.16 28.46 11.56
N ILE A 21 -49.82 27.57 10.63
CA ILE A 21 -48.80 26.54 10.82
C ILE A 21 -47.45 27.06 10.34
N THR A 22 -46.45 26.95 11.19
CA THR A 22 -45.04 27.13 10.84
C THR A 22 -44.36 25.77 10.86
N SER A 23 -43.92 25.30 9.69
CA SER A 23 -43.23 24.03 9.52
C SER A 23 -42.54 23.99 8.15
N PRO A 24 -41.57 23.12 7.89
CA PRO A 24 -41.09 22.86 6.55
C PRO A 24 -42.20 22.31 5.64
N ASP A 25 -42.13 22.60 4.33
CA ASP A 25 -43.03 22.04 3.31
C ASP A 25 -42.62 20.65 2.87
N THR A 26 -41.37 20.29 3.17
CA THR A 26 -40.76 19.06 2.78
C THR A 26 -39.86 18.57 3.90
N VAL A 27 -39.87 17.27 4.17
CA VAL A 27 -39.03 16.63 5.18
C VAL A 27 -38.45 15.34 4.64
N CYS A 28 -37.20 15.00 5.02
CA CYS A 28 -36.61 13.73 4.68
C CYS A 28 -37.25 12.61 5.54
N ARG A 29 -37.44 11.39 4.94
CA ARG A 29 -38.14 10.27 5.60
C ARG A 29 -37.52 9.80 6.91
N THR A 30 -36.24 10.08 7.15
CA THR A 30 -35.55 9.73 8.39
C THR A 30 -35.47 10.85 9.40
N GLN A 31 -36.04 11.97 9.06
CA GLN A 31 -36.01 13.18 9.89
C GLN A 31 -37.36 13.39 10.55
N ASP A 32 -37.36 13.70 11.83
CA ASP A 32 -38.57 14.07 12.54
C ASP A 32 -39.16 15.36 11.98
N PHE A 33 -40.49 15.43 11.94
CA PHE A 33 -41.19 16.64 11.49
C PHE A 33 -41.47 17.55 12.68
N GLU A 34 -40.80 18.68 12.69
CA GLU A 34 -40.98 19.71 13.68
C GLU A 34 -42.01 20.75 13.19
N PHE A 35 -42.95 21.13 14.03
CA PHE A 35 -43.96 22.12 13.70
C PHE A 35 -44.25 23.04 14.87
N SER A 36 -44.82 24.20 14.54
CA SER A 36 -45.45 25.10 15.50
C SER A 36 -46.68 25.73 14.88
N PHE A 37 -47.63 26.12 15.72
CA PHE A 37 -48.78 26.94 15.30
C PHE A 37 -49.12 27.94 16.38
N ASN A 38 -49.64 29.10 15.97
CA ASN A 38 -50.03 30.17 16.88
C ASN A 38 -51.45 29.96 17.36
N LEU A 39 -51.67 30.28 18.64
CA LEU A 39 -52.99 30.38 19.19
C LEU A 39 -53.69 31.56 18.56
N PRO A 40 -54.96 31.42 18.07
CA PRO A 40 -55.77 32.56 17.58
C PRO A 40 -55.97 33.58 18.66
N GLU A 41 -55.85 34.86 18.29
CA GLU A 41 -56.05 35.98 19.20
C GLU A 41 -57.47 35.93 19.76
N GLY A 42 -57.61 36.10 21.08
CA GLY A 42 -58.89 36.06 21.79
C GLY A 42 -59.38 34.67 22.20
N CYS A 43 -58.67 33.63 21.96
CA CYS A 43 -58.92 32.29 22.50
C CYS A 43 -58.43 32.21 23.94
N THR A 44 -59.33 31.94 24.89
CA THR A 44 -58.97 31.65 26.28
C THR A 44 -59.30 30.21 26.60
N ASP A 45 -58.35 29.48 27.19
CA ASP A 45 -58.45 28.07 27.58
C ASP A 45 -58.86 27.10 26.45
N PRO A 46 -58.15 27.11 25.31
CA PRO A 46 -58.42 26.21 24.19
C PRO A 46 -57.79 24.82 24.42
N ALA A 47 -58.50 23.78 23.92
CA ALA A 47 -57.89 22.45 23.74
C ALA A 47 -57.19 22.43 22.38
N TYR A 48 -55.93 22.03 22.39
CA TYR A 48 -55.09 21.94 21.20
C TYR A 48 -54.92 20.49 20.78
N SER A 49 -55.05 20.23 19.50
CA SER A 49 -54.72 18.91 18.93
C SER A 49 -54.11 19.09 17.55
N TYR A 50 -53.38 18.08 17.11
CA TYR A 50 -52.93 17.96 15.74
C TYR A 50 -53.31 16.57 15.21
N GLU A 51 -53.43 16.46 13.90
CA GLU A 51 -53.71 15.20 13.23
C GLU A 51 -52.93 15.14 11.92
N PHE A 52 -52.66 13.94 11.43
CA PHE A 52 -52.08 13.70 10.09
C PHE A 52 -52.71 12.44 9.47
N THR A 53 -52.97 12.48 8.17
CA THR A 53 -53.87 11.55 7.46
C THR A 53 -53.54 10.06 7.60
N PHE A 54 -52.32 9.68 7.90
CA PHE A 54 -51.95 8.27 7.98
C PHE A 54 -51.68 7.74 9.40
N SER A 55 -51.79 8.54 10.42
CA SER A 55 -51.52 8.13 11.80
C SER A 55 -52.59 8.55 12.84
N GLY A 56 -53.67 9.13 12.38
CA GLY A 56 -54.75 9.51 13.28
C GLY A 56 -54.52 10.84 14.00
N ASP A 57 -55.33 11.10 15.04
CA ASP A 57 -55.26 12.34 15.81
C ASP A 57 -53.98 12.38 16.66
N GLY A 58 -53.31 13.53 16.66
CA GLY A 58 -52.19 13.78 17.54
C GLY A 58 -52.59 14.04 18.98
N GLU A 59 -51.65 13.96 19.88
CA GLU A 59 -51.84 14.27 21.28
C GLU A 59 -52.08 15.77 21.50
N PRO A 60 -52.95 16.15 22.45
CA PRO A 60 -53.09 17.53 22.85
C PRO A 60 -51.79 18.12 23.38
N ILE A 61 -51.45 19.33 22.99
CA ILE A 61 -50.23 20.01 23.41
C ILE A 61 -50.59 21.30 24.20
N ALA A 62 -49.79 21.56 25.23
CA ALA A 62 -49.92 22.77 26.02
C ALA A 62 -49.13 23.92 25.36
N PRO A 63 -49.69 25.13 25.22
CA PRO A 63 -48.97 26.26 24.65
C PRO A 63 -47.93 26.79 25.64
N VAL A 64 -46.81 27.30 25.05
CA VAL A 64 -45.82 28.10 25.77
C VAL A 64 -45.81 29.48 25.11
N ASP A 65 -46.11 30.52 25.87
CA ASP A 65 -46.21 31.90 25.37
C ASP A 65 -47.13 32.08 24.11
N GLY A 66 -48.23 31.33 24.08
CA GLY A 66 -49.20 31.36 22.97
C GLY A 66 -48.73 30.59 21.71
N LEU A 67 -47.59 29.94 21.75
CA LEU A 67 -47.07 29.11 20.68
C LEU A 67 -47.15 27.62 21.05
N CYS A 68 -47.81 26.85 20.21
CA CYS A 68 -47.88 25.40 20.33
C CYS A 68 -46.81 24.75 19.44
N THR A 69 -45.94 23.97 20.01
CA THR A 69 -44.86 23.27 19.31
C THR A 69 -44.93 21.77 19.52
N GLY A 70 -44.57 21.01 18.50
CA GLY A 70 -44.55 19.55 18.59
C GLY A 70 -43.59 18.92 17.56
N THR A 71 -43.39 17.62 17.73
CA THR A 71 -42.55 16.82 16.85
C THR A 71 -43.29 15.53 16.51
N ILE A 72 -43.36 15.20 15.22
CA ILE A 72 -43.84 13.91 14.74
C ILE A 72 -42.58 13.06 14.38
N PRO A 73 -42.36 11.95 15.08
CA PRO A 73 -41.18 11.11 14.80
C PRO A 73 -41.21 10.53 13.38
N ALA A 74 -40.08 10.45 12.75
CA ALA A 74 -39.92 9.84 11.41
C ALA A 74 -40.44 8.39 11.34
N ALA A 75 -40.38 7.64 12.46
CA ALA A 75 -40.94 6.29 12.57
C ALA A 75 -42.47 6.22 12.36
N SER A 76 -43.19 7.36 12.47
CA SER A 76 -44.61 7.45 12.22
C SER A 76 -44.97 7.55 10.73
N TYR A 77 -44.01 7.76 9.85
CA TYR A 77 -44.27 7.87 8.41
C TYR A 77 -44.56 6.51 7.78
N ILE A 78 -45.62 6.45 6.98
CA ILE A 78 -45.95 5.21 6.24
C ILE A 78 -44.98 5.03 5.08
N ALA A 79 -44.45 3.82 4.97
CA ALA A 79 -43.58 3.46 3.88
C ALA A 79 -44.34 3.52 2.54
N GLY A 80 -43.72 4.16 1.53
CA GLY A 80 -44.30 4.31 0.19
C GLY A 80 -45.18 5.54 -0.01
N GLU A 81 -45.67 6.21 1.04
CA GLU A 81 -46.41 7.44 0.89
C GLU A 81 -45.52 8.61 0.48
N ALA A 82 -45.97 9.44 -0.43
CA ALA A 82 -45.22 10.61 -0.92
C ALA A 82 -45.25 11.79 0.04
N GLY A 83 -46.10 11.77 1.02
CA GLY A 83 -46.30 12.86 1.99
C GLY A 83 -47.46 12.60 2.91
N PHE A 84 -47.79 13.59 3.71
CA PHE A 84 -48.94 13.57 4.60
C PHE A 84 -49.57 14.96 4.71
N ARG A 85 -50.84 14.98 5.09
CA ARG A 85 -51.52 16.23 5.44
C ARG A 85 -51.44 16.43 6.94
N PHE A 86 -50.78 17.49 7.35
CA PHE A 86 -50.73 17.94 8.74
C PHE A 86 -51.91 18.90 9.00
N ILE A 87 -52.72 18.64 10.03
CA ILE A 87 -53.85 19.45 10.41
C ILE A 87 -53.66 19.89 11.87
N ALA A 88 -53.54 21.17 12.08
CA ALA A 88 -53.56 21.75 13.42
C ALA A 88 -54.98 22.22 13.74
N SER A 89 -55.51 21.80 14.88
CA SER A 89 -56.86 22.18 15.34
C SER A 89 -56.80 22.80 16.74
N VAL A 90 -57.67 23.77 16.96
CA VAL A 90 -57.89 24.33 18.28
C VAL A 90 -59.39 24.40 18.54
N THR A 91 -59.79 24.00 19.76
CA THR A 91 -61.17 24.08 20.20
C THR A 91 -61.27 25.11 21.34
N THR A 92 -62.14 26.08 21.22
CA THR A 92 -62.36 27.07 22.31
C THR A 92 -63.17 26.47 23.44
N ALA A 93 -63.25 27.19 24.59
CA ALA A 93 -64.02 26.76 25.73
C ALA A 93 -65.56 26.72 25.41
N GLU A 94 -66.01 27.47 24.42
CA GLU A 94 -67.42 27.47 23.94
C GLU A 94 -67.66 26.33 22.92
N GLY A 95 -66.61 25.49 22.58
CA GLY A 95 -66.81 24.38 21.68
C GLY A 95 -66.60 24.71 20.20
N TYR A 96 -66.16 25.91 19.81
CA TYR A 96 -65.85 26.23 18.42
C TYR A 96 -64.45 25.60 18.03
N ARG A 97 -64.44 24.89 16.90
CA ARG A 97 -63.21 24.32 16.36
C ARG A 97 -62.72 25.17 15.20
N PHE A 98 -61.47 25.57 15.29
CA PHE A 98 -60.72 26.17 14.20
C PHE A 98 -59.66 25.18 13.76
N SER A 99 -59.42 25.02 12.45
CA SER A 99 -58.39 24.15 11.91
C SER A 99 -57.71 24.76 10.69
N VAL A 100 -56.45 24.45 10.53
CA VAL A 100 -55.68 24.78 9.34
C VAL A 100 -54.91 23.52 8.93
N SER A 101 -54.74 23.30 7.64
CA SER A 101 -54.01 22.16 7.12
C SER A 101 -52.87 22.60 6.21
N LYS A 102 -51.85 21.76 6.18
CA LYS A 102 -50.69 21.93 5.34
C LYS A 102 -50.27 20.56 4.79
N ASP A 103 -50.06 20.45 3.49
CA ASP A 103 -49.55 19.26 2.86
C ASP A 103 -48.04 19.25 2.98
N ILE A 104 -47.45 18.17 3.51
CA ILE A 104 -46.02 17.97 3.73
C ILE A 104 -45.55 16.89 2.80
N THR A 105 -44.50 17.18 2.05
CA THR A 105 -43.87 16.19 1.13
C THR A 105 -42.79 15.41 1.86
N LEU A 106 -42.86 14.07 1.79
CA LEU A 106 -41.80 13.18 2.20
C LEU A 106 -40.86 12.86 1.04
N ARG A 107 -39.58 12.98 1.25
CA ARG A 107 -38.57 12.68 0.23
C ARG A 107 -37.46 11.79 0.78
N GLU A 108 -36.84 11.04 -0.10
CA GLU A 108 -35.62 10.34 0.20
C GLU A 108 -34.45 11.34 0.28
N HIS A 109 -33.39 10.95 0.97
CA HIS A 109 -32.16 11.73 0.97
C HIS A 109 -31.57 11.77 -0.44
N SER A 110 -31.09 12.93 -0.85
CA SER A 110 -30.46 13.14 -2.16
C SER A 110 -29.38 14.22 -2.10
N GLY A 111 -28.51 14.20 -3.11
CA GLY A 111 -27.37 15.13 -3.22
C GLY A 111 -26.13 14.64 -2.48
N GLY A 112 -25.12 15.48 -2.43
CA GLY A 112 -23.82 15.16 -1.86
C GLY A 112 -23.11 14.01 -2.55
N THR A 113 -21.94 13.69 -2.08
CA THR A 113 -21.12 12.56 -2.60
C THR A 113 -20.44 11.85 -1.43
N ALA A 114 -20.74 10.56 -1.25
CA ALA A 114 -20.03 9.75 -0.29
C ALA A 114 -18.57 9.53 -0.71
N THR A 115 -17.68 9.44 0.26
CA THR A 115 -16.31 8.98 0.09
C THR A 115 -16.11 7.64 0.80
N CYS A 116 -14.90 7.12 0.83
CA CYS A 116 -14.60 5.94 1.62
C CYS A 116 -14.49 6.22 3.13
N THR A 117 -14.49 7.47 3.54
CA THR A 117 -14.39 7.91 4.94
C THR A 117 -15.62 8.64 5.43
N GLU A 118 -16.42 9.18 4.52
CA GLU A 118 -17.57 10.02 4.85
C GLU A 118 -18.78 9.62 4.01
N GLN A 119 -19.95 9.57 4.63
CA GLN A 119 -21.22 9.38 3.96
C GLN A 119 -21.60 10.63 3.15
N ALA A 120 -22.49 10.48 2.19
CA ALA A 120 -23.07 11.62 1.49
C ALA A 120 -23.85 12.50 2.46
N ILE A 121 -23.80 13.81 2.28
CA ILE A 121 -24.60 14.78 3.04
C ILE A 121 -25.80 15.16 2.19
N CYS A 122 -27.00 15.02 2.75
CA CYS A 122 -28.24 15.38 2.05
C CYS A 122 -28.31 16.89 1.84
N ASP A 123 -28.54 17.33 0.59
CA ASP A 123 -28.67 18.77 0.24
C ASP A 123 -29.87 19.45 0.87
N HIS A 124 -30.87 18.67 1.34
CA HIS A 124 -32.11 19.22 1.92
C HIS A 124 -32.07 19.33 3.43
N CYS A 125 -31.56 18.30 4.11
CA CYS A 125 -31.61 18.28 5.58
C CYS A 125 -30.21 18.34 6.24
N GLY A 126 -29.14 18.28 5.47
CA GLY A 126 -27.77 18.32 5.98
C GLY A 126 -27.34 17.07 6.75
N GLN A 127 -28.15 16.02 6.81
CA GLN A 127 -27.79 14.77 7.48
C GLN A 127 -26.96 13.88 6.55
N SER A 128 -26.06 13.12 7.15
CA SER A 128 -25.32 12.09 6.44
C SER A 128 -26.21 10.87 6.15
N TYR A 129 -26.08 10.28 4.97
CA TYR A 129 -26.89 9.14 4.54
C TYR A 129 -26.17 8.20 3.61
N GLY A 130 -26.72 7.00 3.45
CA GLY A 130 -26.21 5.98 2.56
C GLY A 130 -24.96 5.27 3.11
N ALA A 131 -24.32 4.47 2.29
CA ALA A 131 -23.10 3.75 2.62
C ALA A 131 -21.85 4.53 2.19
N LEU A 132 -20.75 4.28 2.86
CA LEU A 132 -19.43 4.73 2.39
C LEU A 132 -19.12 4.09 1.04
N LYS A 133 -18.36 4.78 0.17
CA LYS A 133 -17.83 4.20 -1.06
C LYS A 133 -16.71 3.23 -0.75
N ALA A 134 -16.53 2.25 -1.61
CA ALA A 134 -15.36 1.39 -1.58
C ALA A 134 -14.07 2.20 -1.79
N HIS A 135 -12.96 1.69 -1.26
CA HIS A 135 -11.65 2.29 -1.52
C HIS A 135 -11.28 2.14 -3.00
N SER A 136 -10.64 3.17 -3.56
CA SER A 136 -10.07 3.14 -4.90
C SER A 136 -8.54 3.17 -4.80
N PHE A 137 -7.90 2.02 -4.98
CA PHE A 137 -6.45 1.85 -4.82
C PHE A 137 -5.71 2.27 -6.10
N THR A 138 -5.70 3.57 -6.39
CA THR A 138 -5.10 4.14 -7.59
C THR A 138 -3.87 5.00 -7.32
N ALA A 139 -3.62 5.38 -6.07
CA ALA A 139 -2.46 6.18 -5.71
C ALA A 139 -1.19 5.32 -5.66
N GLU A 140 -0.13 5.79 -6.32
CA GLU A 140 1.19 5.17 -6.41
C GLU A 140 2.19 6.00 -5.59
N THR A 141 2.21 5.77 -4.28
CA THR A 141 3.09 6.47 -3.33
C THR A 141 4.17 5.53 -2.85
N ALA A 142 5.42 5.79 -3.23
CA ALA A 142 6.57 4.97 -2.87
C ALA A 142 7.13 5.36 -1.50
N GLU A 143 6.40 5.05 -0.45
CA GLU A 143 6.78 5.26 0.96
C GLU A 143 6.93 3.94 1.69
N GLU A 144 7.73 3.90 2.75
CA GLU A 144 8.05 2.69 3.51
C GLU A 144 6.80 1.96 4.03
N GLN A 145 5.78 2.68 4.45
CA GLN A 145 4.51 2.12 4.92
C GLN A 145 3.75 1.29 3.88
N TYR A 146 4.03 1.51 2.60
CA TYR A 146 3.42 0.79 1.49
C TYR A 146 4.37 -0.24 0.86
N LEU A 147 5.58 -0.39 1.40
CA LEU A 147 6.57 -1.30 0.84
C LEU A 147 6.09 -2.75 0.92
N LYS A 148 6.06 -3.43 -0.23
CA LYS A 148 5.82 -4.88 -0.34
C LYS A 148 7.13 -5.66 -0.36
N SER A 149 8.06 -5.23 -1.21
CA SER A 149 9.40 -5.80 -1.29
C SER A 149 10.42 -4.72 -1.66
N ALA A 150 11.58 -4.76 -0.99
CA ALA A 150 12.69 -3.87 -1.30
C ALA A 150 13.28 -4.19 -2.68
N ALA A 151 13.97 -3.21 -3.28
CA ALA A 151 14.73 -3.45 -4.50
C ALA A 151 15.82 -4.50 -4.25
N THR A 152 16.05 -5.34 -5.24
CA THR A 152 17.15 -6.30 -5.29
C THR A 152 18.22 -5.83 -6.28
N CYS A 153 19.25 -6.62 -6.49
CA CYS A 153 20.27 -6.30 -7.50
C CYS A 153 19.67 -6.11 -8.90
N THR A 154 18.61 -6.85 -9.21
CA THR A 154 18.02 -6.95 -10.56
C THR A 154 16.59 -6.44 -10.66
N GLU A 155 15.89 -6.34 -9.52
CA GLU A 155 14.50 -5.95 -9.49
C GLU A 155 14.30 -4.63 -8.73
N LYS A 156 13.31 -3.87 -9.15
CA LYS A 156 12.89 -2.64 -8.46
C LYS A 156 12.15 -2.96 -7.16
N ALA A 157 12.06 -1.98 -6.28
CA ALA A 157 11.15 -2.07 -5.14
C ALA A 157 9.70 -2.12 -5.61
N VAL A 158 8.88 -2.93 -4.93
CA VAL A 158 7.44 -3.07 -5.19
C VAL A 158 6.69 -2.51 -4.00
N TYR A 159 5.67 -1.72 -4.28
CA TYR A 159 4.82 -1.08 -3.29
C TYR A 159 3.36 -1.45 -3.50
N TYR A 160 2.59 -1.51 -2.43
CA TYR A 160 1.13 -1.57 -2.52
C TYR A 160 0.59 -0.20 -2.94
N LYS A 161 -0.39 -0.19 -3.84
CA LYS A 161 -1.16 1.02 -4.13
C LYS A 161 -2.01 1.40 -2.93
N SER A 162 -2.29 2.68 -2.79
CA SER A 162 -3.13 3.20 -1.72
C SER A 162 -4.39 3.86 -2.26
N CYS A 163 -5.36 4.01 -1.38
CA CYS A 163 -6.59 4.75 -1.71
C CYS A 163 -6.25 6.23 -1.91
N ALA A 164 -6.62 6.77 -3.07
CA ALA A 164 -6.35 8.17 -3.41
C ALA A 164 -7.04 9.19 -2.48
N VAL A 165 -8.07 8.77 -1.73
CA VAL A 165 -8.85 9.64 -0.83
C VAL A 165 -8.31 9.59 0.60
N CYS A 166 -8.10 8.39 1.15
CA CYS A 166 -7.77 8.22 2.58
C CYS A 166 -6.36 7.65 2.84
N GLY A 167 -5.62 7.30 1.80
CA GLY A 167 -4.28 6.72 1.96
C GLY A 167 -4.23 5.27 2.45
N THR A 168 -5.37 4.63 2.71
CA THR A 168 -5.38 3.22 3.14
C THR A 168 -4.69 2.34 2.09
N SER A 169 -3.78 1.46 2.54
CA SER A 169 -3.09 0.51 1.68
C SER A 169 -4.02 -0.58 1.14
N SER A 170 -3.78 -1.03 -0.08
CA SER A 170 -4.47 -2.20 -0.65
C SER A 170 -4.00 -3.54 -0.09
N LYS A 171 -2.98 -3.55 0.76
CA LYS A 171 -2.41 -4.76 1.36
C LYS A 171 -3.47 -5.61 2.07
N GLY A 172 -3.59 -6.88 1.67
CA GLY A 172 -4.51 -7.83 2.29
C GLY A 172 -5.98 -7.61 1.97
N THR A 173 -6.32 -6.73 1.03
CA THR A 173 -7.69 -6.55 0.54
C THR A 173 -7.96 -7.47 -0.65
N ALA A 174 -9.26 -7.66 -1.00
CA ALA A 174 -9.63 -8.41 -2.21
C ALA A 174 -9.14 -7.73 -3.50
N ASP A 175 -8.95 -6.40 -3.47
CA ASP A 175 -8.49 -5.59 -4.59
C ASP A 175 -7.02 -5.18 -4.42
N GLU A 176 -6.19 -6.10 -3.90
CA GLU A 176 -4.75 -5.85 -3.71
C GLU A 176 -4.09 -5.46 -5.04
N ALA A 177 -3.49 -4.30 -5.09
CA ALA A 177 -2.81 -3.77 -6.25
C ALA A 177 -1.41 -3.25 -5.88
N THR A 178 -0.45 -3.46 -6.78
CA THR A 178 0.94 -3.06 -6.57
C THR A 178 1.48 -2.28 -7.76
N PHE A 179 2.61 -1.60 -7.55
CA PHE A 179 3.38 -0.94 -8.59
C PHE A 179 4.86 -1.00 -8.25
N GLU A 180 5.70 -0.89 -9.28
CA GLU A 180 7.15 -0.83 -9.13
C GLU A 180 7.63 0.62 -9.09
N SER A 181 8.63 0.90 -8.24
CA SER A 181 9.23 2.23 -8.16
C SER A 181 10.75 2.17 -7.97
N GLY A 182 11.42 3.22 -8.41
CA GLY A 182 12.87 3.32 -8.32
C GLY A 182 13.61 2.54 -9.40
N LYS A 183 14.83 2.13 -9.09
CA LYS A 183 15.71 1.32 -9.94
C LYS A 183 16.19 0.11 -9.15
N PRO A 184 16.55 -1.00 -9.81
CA PRO A 184 17.31 -2.07 -9.17
C PRO A 184 18.59 -1.51 -8.52
N LEU A 185 19.03 -2.14 -7.44
CA LEU A 185 20.26 -1.71 -6.73
C LEU A 185 21.51 -1.86 -7.59
N GLY A 186 21.46 -2.76 -8.58
CA GLY A 186 22.64 -3.21 -9.28
C GLY A 186 23.50 -4.13 -8.42
N HIS A 187 24.59 -4.63 -9.01
CA HIS A 187 25.56 -5.41 -8.26
C HIS A 187 26.64 -4.49 -7.70
N ASP A 188 26.91 -4.61 -6.42
CA ASP A 188 28.09 -4.07 -5.77
C ASP A 188 29.07 -5.22 -5.55
N TRP A 189 30.01 -5.36 -6.48
CA TRP A 189 30.94 -6.47 -6.50
C TRP A 189 32.07 -6.29 -5.49
N GLY A 190 32.25 -7.30 -4.65
CA GLY A 190 33.42 -7.43 -3.81
C GLY A 190 34.72 -7.61 -4.62
N LYS A 191 35.83 -7.82 -3.91
CA LYS A 191 37.13 -8.06 -4.55
C LYS A 191 37.14 -9.41 -5.23
N TRP A 192 37.91 -9.54 -6.30
CA TRP A 192 38.22 -10.79 -6.92
C TRP A 192 39.04 -11.68 -5.96
N MET A 193 38.66 -12.92 -5.84
CA MET A 193 39.30 -13.94 -5.01
C MET A 193 39.61 -15.16 -5.86
N PRO A 194 40.72 -15.91 -5.61
CA PRO A 194 41.01 -17.17 -6.28
C PRO A 194 39.81 -18.15 -6.14
N ASP A 195 39.51 -18.86 -7.24
CA ASP A 195 38.44 -19.86 -7.29
C ASP A 195 38.89 -21.07 -8.17
N GLY A 196 39.76 -21.90 -7.61
CA GLY A 196 40.39 -22.99 -8.32
C GLY A 196 41.72 -22.62 -8.99
N GLU A 197 42.18 -23.43 -9.94
CA GLU A 197 43.52 -23.32 -10.50
C GLU A 197 43.66 -22.15 -11.49
N ASP A 198 42.66 -21.94 -12.35
CA ASP A 198 42.77 -20.97 -13.45
C ASP A 198 41.61 -19.95 -13.46
N THR A 199 40.86 -19.85 -12.37
CA THR A 199 39.72 -18.99 -12.26
C THR A 199 39.75 -18.11 -11.00
N HIS A 200 39.07 -17.00 -11.08
CA HIS A 200 38.80 -16.17 -9.93
C HIS A 200 37.33 -15.81 -9.91
N LYS A 201 36.79 -15.51 -8.72
CA LYS A 201 35.41 -15.10 -8.51
C LYS A 201 35.33 -13.83 -7.69
N ARG A 202 34.19 -13.11 -7.86
CA ARG A 202 33.75 -12.08 -6.94
C ARG A 202 32.29 -12.27 -6.60
N VAL A 203 31.91 -11.84 -5.43
CA VAL A 203 30.57 -12.01 -4.88
C VAL A 203 29.97 -10.63 -4.68
N CYS A 204 28.69 -10.50 -4.99
CA CYS A 204 27.95 -9.27 -4.75
C CYS A 204 27.76 -9.03 -3.24
N THR A 205 28.00 -7.81 -2.78
CA THR A 205 27.82 -7.44 -1.36
C THR A 205 26.36 -7.35 -0.94
N HIS A 206 25.44 -7.10 -1.90
CA HIS A 206 24.02 -7.06 -1.65
C HIS A 206 23.38 -8.45 -1.56
N ASP A 207 23.91 -9.42 -2.31
CA ASP A 207 23.39 -10.80 -2.35
C ASP A 207 24.53 -11.77 -2.67
N ALA A 208 24.89 -12.57 -1.68
CA ALA A 208 25.99 -13.54 -1.79
C ALA A 208 25.71 -14.68 -2.78
N SER A 209 24.48 -14.87 -3.23
CA SER A 209 24.14 -15.83 -4.29
C SER A 209 24.56 -15.37 -5.68
N HIS A 210 24.75 -14.06 -5.85
CA HIS A 210 25.23 -13.48 -7.09
C HIS A 210 26.75 -13.53 -7.13
N VAL A 211 27.27 -14.42 -7.94
CA VAL A 211 28.69 -14.66 -8.12
C VAL A 211 29.06 -14.44 -9.59
N GLU A 212 30.15 -13.75 -9.82
CA GLU A 212 30.75 -13.60 -11.13
C GLU A 212 32.09 -14.34 -11.13
N THR A 213 32.36 -15.16 -12.18
CA THR A 213 33.60 -15.91 -12.36
C THR A 213 34.27 -15.50 -13.65
N ALA A 214 35.58 -15.46 -13.66
CA ALA A 214 36.38 -15.20 -14.85
C ALA A 214 37.70 -15.99 -14.82
N GLY A 215 38.31 -16.19 -15.99
CA GLY A 215 39.60 -16.82 -16.10
C GLY A 215 40.73 -15.92 -15.58
N CYS A 216 41.73 -16.53 -14.97
CA CYS A 216 42.92 -15.81 -14.52
C CYS A 216 43.77 -15.31 -15.69
N THR A 217 44.20 -14.05 -15.57
CA THR A 217 45.22 -13.47 -16.44
C THR A 217 46.53 -13.44 -15.65
N TYR A 218 47.52 -14.24 -16.10
CA TYR A 218 48.76 -14.32 -15.37
C TYR A 218 49.80 -13.33 -15.88
N GLY A 219 50.59 -12.81 -14.94
CA GLY A 219 51.73 -11.97 -15.22
C GLY A 219 52.98 -12.82 -15.60
N ASP A 220 54.14 -12.18 -15.52
CA ASP A 220 55.43 -12.85 -15.71
C ASP A 220 55.68 -13.92 -14.66
N TRP A 221 56.65 -14.77 -14.93
CA TRP A 221 57.07 -15.79 -13.98
C TRP A 221 57.63 -15.17 -12.69
N SER A 222 57.06 -15.59 -11.56
CA SER A 222 57.64 -15.38 -10.23
C SER A 222 58.54 -16.58 -9.91
N THR A 223 59.68 -16.34 -9.30
CA THR A 223 60.71 -17.38 -9.07
C THR A 223 61.30 -17.25 -7.67
N ASN A 224 61.72 -18.35 -7.11
CA ASN A 224 62.63 -18.42 -5.98
C ASN A 224 63.75 -19.43 -6.33
N GLN A 225 64.50 -19.89 -5.34
CA GLN A 225 65.69 -20.81 -5.55
C GLN A 225 65.23 -22.16 -6.04
N ASP A 226 64.01 -22.64 -5.71
CA ASP A 226 63.63 -24.03 -5.93
C ASP A 226 62.54 -24.18 -7.01
N SER A 227 61.71 -23.11 -7.21
CA SER A 227 60.49 -23.19 -8.01
C SER A 227 60.12 -21.88 -8.72
N HIS A 228 59.28 -22.02 -9.71
CA HIS A 228 58.63 -20.90 -10.40
C HIS A 228 57.13 -21.08 -10.45
N TRP A 229 56.40 -19.98 -10.51
CA TRP A 229 54.93 -19.91 -10.59
C TRP A 229 54.49 -18.61 -11.29
N LYS A 230 53.26 -18.55 -11.68
CA LYS A 230 52.64 -17.29 -12.15
C LYS A 230 51.60 -16.80 -11.17
N THR A 231 51.46 -15.51 -11.05
CA THR A 231 50.46 -14.87 -10.19
C THR A 231 49.40 -14.22 -11.05
N CYS A 232 48.15 -14.48 -10.76
CA CYS A 232 47.03 -13.79 -11.42
C CYS A 232 47.06 -12.28 -11.08
N THR A 233 47.13 -11.45 -12.12
CA THR A 233 47.18 -9.97 -11.97
C THR A 233 45.94 -9.34 -11.36
N VAL A 234 44.83 -10.07 -11.32
CA VAL A 234 43.52 -9.60 -10.84
C VAL A 234 43.24 -10.02 -9.38
N CYS A 235 43.38 -11.30 -9.07
CA CYS A 235 43.04 -11.83 -7.74
C CYS A 235 44.25 -12.14 -6.86
N GLY A 236 45.47 -12.15 -7.42
CA GLY A 236 46.67 -12.53 -6.69
C GLY A 236 46.85 -14.04 -6.47
N GLY A 237 45.95 -14.87 -7.03
CA GLY A 237 46.06 -16.30 -6.96
C GLY A 237 47.32 -16.79 -7.72
N GLU A 238 48.03 -17.79 -7.18
CA GLU A 238 49.21 -18.36 -7.79
C GLU A 238 48.87 -19.68 -8.48
N THR A 239 49.57 -19.94 -9.60
CA THR A 239 49.56 -21.30 -10.20
C THR A 239 50.28 -22.28 -9.30
N GLU A 240 50.17 -23.57 -9.61
CA GLU A 240 51.03 -24.57 -8.98
C GLU A 240 52.51 -24.17 -9.12
N ARG A 241 53.27 -24.36 -8.06
CA ARG A 241 54.71 -24.10 -8.05
C ARG A 241 55.45 -25.30 -8.64
N LEU A 242 56.10 -25.07 -9.76
CA LEU A 242 56.87 -26.09 -10.47
C LEU A 242 58.36 -25.94 -10.17
N ASN A 243 59.06 -27.06 -10.01
CA ASN A 243 60.52 -27.07 -9.83
C ASN A 243 61.22 -26.57 -11.10
N HIS A 244 62.38 -25.96 -10.92
CA HIS A 244 63.22 -25.58 -12.04
C HIS A 244 63.71 -26.81 -12.75
N ALA A 245 63.72 -26.74 -14.09
CA ALA A 245 64.28 -27.80 -14.95
C ALA A 245 65.15 -27.14 -16.01
N ASP A 246 66.31 -27.83 -16.30
CA ASP A 246 67.29 -27.41 -17.28
C ASP A 246 67.72 -28.69 -18.08
N PRO A 247 66.78 -29.21 -18.92
CA PRO A 247 67.04 -30.41 -19.69
C PRO A 247 68.12 -30.25 -20.78
N ASP A 248 68.38 -29.05 -21.26
CA ASP A 248 69.42 -28.76 -22.26
C ASP A 248 70.80 -28.41 -21.64
N CYS A 249 70.82 -28.34 -20.29
CA CYS A 249 72.08 -28.12 -19.53
C CYS A 249 72.74 -26.76 -19.84
N ASN A 250 72.00 -25.74 -20.13
CA ASN A 250 72.51 -24.39 -20.43
C ASN A 250 72.65 -23.51 -19.19
N HIS A 251 72.33 -24.00 -17.99
CA HIS A 251 72.33 -23.35 -16.70
C HIS A 251 71.14 -22.29 -16.54
N LEU A 252 70.15 -22.42 -17.36
CA LEU A 252 68.93 -21.63 -17.25
C LEU A 252 67.72 -22.55 -17.13
N CYS A 253 66.76 -22.18 -16.32
CA CYS A 253 65.49 -22.91 -16.32
C CYS A 253 64.75 -22.66 -17.63
N ASP A 254 64.42 -23.69 -18.41
CA ASP A 254 63.79 -23.63 -19.72
C ASP A 254 62.41 -22.92 -19.68
N THR A 255 61.76 -22.93 -18.54
CA THR A 255 60.43 -22.32 -18.38
C THR A 255 60.46 -20.85 -17.98
N CYS A 256 61.29 -20.46 -17.00
CA CYS A 256 61.28 -19.12 -16.43
C CYS A 256 62.59 -18.34 -16.68
N GLY A 257 63.62 -18.96 -17.25
CA GLY A 257 64.87 -18.32 -17.60
C GLY A 257 65.76 -17.93 -16.41
N ILE A 258 65.43 -18.33 -15.18
CA ILE A 258 66.29 -18.08 -14.04
C ILE A 258 67.60 -18.84 -14.18
N LYS A 259 68.72 -18.17 -13.82
CA LYS A 259 70.01 -18.83 -13.78
C LYS A 259 70.04 -19.83 -12.62
N MET A 260 70.25 -21.08 -12.95
CA MET A 260 70.39 -22.16 -11.99
C MET A 260 71.84 -22.22 -11.48
N THR A 261 71.99 -22.73 -10.25
CA THR A 261 73.28 -22.97 -9.66
C THR A 261 73.99 -24.07 -10.45
N GLU A 262 75.36 -24.21 -10.28
CA GLU A 262 76.16 -25.24 -10.93
C GLU A 262 75.52 -26.61 -10.81
N HIS A 263 75.77 -27.48 -11.83
CA HIS A 263 75.29 -28.85 -11.87
C HIS A 263 75.53 -29.60 -10.57
N ASP A 264 74.54 -30.28 -10.07
CA ASP A 264 74.67 -31.21 -8.94
C ASP A 264 74.97 -32.60 -9.45
N PHE A 265 76.21 -32.86 -9.67
CA PHE A 265 76.72 -34.20 -10.11
C PHE A 265 76.69 -35.26 -8.99
N THR A 266 75.65 -35.32 -8.20
CA THR A 266 75.39 -36.32 -7.17
C THR A 266 74.47 -37.47 -7.63
N GLY A 267 73.92 -37.37 -8.83
CA GLY A 267 73.05 -38.38 -9.40
C GLY A 267 73.86 -39.67 -9.76
N GLU A 268 73.27 -40.80 -9.45
CA GLU A 268 73.84 -42.13 -9.74
C GLU A 268 72.87 -42.88 -10.66
N LEU A 269 73.09 -42.73 -11.96
CA LEU A 269 72.35 -43.43 -13.00
C LEU A 269 73.18 -44.40 -13.73
N ALA A 270 72.88 -45.70 -13.64
CA ALA A 270 73.62 -46.80 -14.35
C ALA A 270 73.02 -47.01 -15.75
N ILE A 271 73.15 -46.02 -16.65
CA ILE A 271 72.66 -46.06 -18.04
C ILE A 271 73.88 -46.10 -19.02
N THR A 272 73.67 -46.65 -20.18
CA THR A 272 74.72 -46.80 -21.19
C THR A 272 75.40 -45.49 -21.58
N ALA A 273 74.57 -44.36 -21.63
CA ALA A 273 75.12 -43.05 -21.98
C ALA A 273 76.09 -42.46 -20.93
N LEU A 274 76.08 -42.96 -19.71
CA LEU A 274 76.96 -42.54 -18.61
C LEU A 274 78.02 -43.57 -18.26
N LEU A 275 78.12 -44.66 -19.06
CA LEU A 275 79.06 -45.71 -18.81
C LEU A 275 80.49 -45.21 -19.02
N TYR A 276 81.29 -45.25 -17.96
CA TYR A 276 82.69 -44.90 -17.99
C TYR A 276 83.56 -46.13 -18.31
N LYS A 277 83.23 -47.25 -17.68
CA LYS A 277 83.99 -48.50 -17.83
C LYS A 277 83.06 -49.70 -17.69
N GLU A 278 83.10 -50.59 -18.61
CA GLU A 278 82.35 -51.85 -18.54
C GLU A 278 82.83 -52.74 -17.39
N ALA A 279 81.91 -53.55 -16.87
CA ALA A 279 82.19 -54.55 -15.89
C ALA A 279 83.06 -55.62 -16.47
N ASN A 280 83.97 -56.19 -15.66
CA ASN A 280 84.76 -57.40 -16.02
C ASN A 280 84.72 -58.38 -14.85
N CYS A 281 85.39 -59.52 -14.99
CA CYS A 281 85.39 -60.59 -13.98
C CYS A 281 85.91 -60.15 -12.59
N LEU A 282 86.57 -59.00 -12.47
CA LEU A 282 87.22 -58.52 -11.24
C LEU A 282 86.72 -57.19 -10.75
N SER A 283 85.93 -56.46 -11.54
CA SER A 283 85.47 -55.13 -11.19
C SER A 283 84.07 -54.82 -11.77
N PRO A 284 83.21 -54.16 -11.01
CA PRO A 284 81.87 -53.68 -11.51
C PRO A 284 82.06 -52.64 -12.62
N ALA A 285 80.98 -52.38 -13.37
CA ALA A 285 80.89 -51.24 -14.27
C ALA A 285 81.00 -49.94 -13.49
N LEU A 286 81.63 -48.96 -14.09
CA LEU A 286 81.72 -47.60 -13.54
C LEU A 286 80.97 -46.64 -14.44
N TYR A 287 80.25 -45.70 -13.80
CA TYR A 287 79.45 -44.69 -14.49
C TYR A 287 79.90 -43.32 -14.05
N TYR A 288 79.79 -42.35 -14.94
CA TYR A 288 79.91 -40.97 -14.57
C TYR A 288 78.74 -40.58 -13.69
N LYS A 289 78.95 -39.71 -12.70
CA LYS A 289 77.90 -39.09 -11.95
C LYS A 289 77.10 -38.20 -12.87
N SER A 290 75.82 -38.30 -12.76
CA SER A 290 74.85 -37.41 -13.48
C SER A 290 74.43 -36.24 -12.64
N CYS A 291 74.01 -35.15 -13.30
CA CYS A 291 73.35 -34.03 -12.63
C CYS A 291 71.94 -34.46 -12.24
N LYS A 292 71.57 -34.23 -11.00
CA LYS A 292 70.21 -34.51 -10.52
C LYS A 292 69.17 -33.55 -11.10
N ILE A 293 69.56 -32.39 -11.60
CA ILE A 293 68.68 -31.36 -12.11
C ILE A 293 68.39 -31.63 -13.59
N CYS A 294 69.36 -31.88 -14.42
CA CYS A 294 69.21 -32.10 -15.86
C CYS A 294 69.59 -33.54 -16.28
#